data_9fa280bd6b454f6daa0628c5529e53c1
#
_entry.id   9fa280bd6b454f6daa0628c5529e53c1
#
_cell.length_a   1.000
_cell.length_b   1.000
_cell.length_c   1.000
_cell.angle_alpha   90.00
_cell.angle_beta   90.00
_cell.angle_gamma   90.00
#
_symmetry.space_group_name_H-M   'P 1'
#
loop_
_entity.id
_entity.type
_entity.pdbx_description
1 polymer ?
#
loop_
_entity_poly.entity_id
_entity_poly.type
_entity_poly.pdbx_seq_one_letter_code
_entity_poly.pdbx_strand_id
1 'polypeptide(L)'
;MRNYTKAGMCSILTSLMLLAAGCLPAGLQADAARRPQPTFNGNAWIAYWDFDRGLKEAVKIQSQLNSVSYFAAAFDRNNKIILVGPAEKFTAQKFTRYKAEIKKYLTVVNDVYKDINNPAGESIEKDTQVLFRLFETEETMRGHSQDLLVRVKKHRFDGLEIDYENIWKNPQLAKKFVRFLEVLVPAAEEAKIPLRVILEPGIPVTAYKLPEGPEYVLMCYNLFGVHSVAAGPKADDRFLDKMLGKVKQLPRPHSIALATGGCVWQEGKRPCFVTEQEALALQKELKVTLHRDSLSAARYFNGKDSAGKSVECWFADAKTIIAWKRQALDYGVDGISLWRLGGNHKIQEYYPGIMNKK
;
A
#
# COMPACT_ATOMS: atom_id res chain seq x y z
N MET A 1 49.05 7.87 -55.25
CA MET A 1 49.54 6.87 -56.24
C MET A 1 48.45 5.83 -56.42
N ARG A 2 48.03 5.74 -57.70
CA ARG A 2 47.36 4.61 -58.39
C ARG A 2 46.05 4.07 -57.78
N ASN A 3 44.86 4.50 -58.28
CA ASN A 3 44.16 4.06 -59.51
C ASN A 3 44.13 2.54 -59.75
N TYR A 4 42.92 1.94 -59.78
CA TYR A 4 42.34 1.43 -61.02
C TYR A 4 40.85 1.02 -60.87
N THR A 5 40.09 1.56 -61.76
CA THR A 5 38.74 1.29 -62.26
C THR A 5 38.62 -0.07 -62.96
N LYS A 6 37.34 -0.60 -62.97
CA LYS A 6 36.57 -1.11 -64.14
C LYS A 6 35.35 -1.88 -63.61
N ALA A 7 34.10 -1.50 -63.77
CA ALA A 7 33.26 -1.47 -64.97
C ALA A 7 33.00 -2.87 -65.59
N GLY A 8 31.75 -3.30 -65.63
CA GLY A 8 31.23 -4.40 -66.42
C GLY A 8 29.83 -4.81 -65.98
N MET A 9 28.85 -4.24 -66.47
CA MET A 9 27.86 -4.54 -67.55
C MET A 9 26.76 -5.55 -67.16
N CYS A 10 25.58 -5.06 -67.00
CA CYS A 10 24.25 -5.39 -67.52
C CYS A 10 23.97 -6.84 -67.94
N SER A 11 22.93 -7.44 -67.34
CA SER A 11 22.03 -8.36 -68.03
C SER A 11 20.65 -8.28 -67.42
N ILE A 12 19.73 -7.81 -68.23
CA ILE A 12 18.29 -7.72 -68.00
C ILE A 12 17.76 -9.16 -68.23
N LEU A 13 17.08 -9.72 -67.24
CA LEU A 13 16.23 -10.89 -67.40
C LEU A 13 14.86 -10.58 -66.83
N THR A 14 13.93 -10.26 -67.72
CA THR A 14 12.51 -10.22 -67.54
C THR A 14 12.02 -11.63 -67.20
N SER A 15 11.45 -11.82 -66.01
CA SER A 15 10.70 -13.02 -65.69
C SER A 15 9.32 -12.62 -65.18
N LEU A 16 8.35 -13.18 -65.86
CA LEU A 16 6.88 -13.10 -65.66
C LEU A 16 6.48 -13.25 -64.20
N MET A 17 5.70 -12.31 -63.72
CA MET A 17 4.89 -12.50 -62.52
C MET A 17 3.67 -13.35 -62.83
N LEU A 18 3.68 -14.58 -62.34
CA LEU A 18 2.47 -15.37 -62.15
C LEU A 18 1.82 -14.95 -60.84
N LEU A 19 0.69 -14.26 -60.91
CA LEU A 19 -0.22 -14.03 -59.78
C LEU A 19 -0.79 -15.37 -59.34
N ALA A 20 -0.22 -15.99 -58.30
CA ALA A 20 -0.88 -17.02 -57.53
C ALA A 20 -1.70 -16.35 -56.44
N ALA A 21 -3.00 -16.24 -56.64
CA ALA A 21 -3.95 -15.92 -55.57
C ALA A 21 -3.96 -17.08 -54.57
N GLY A 22 -3.06 -17.02 -53.59
CA GLY A 22 -3.05 -17.93 -52.46
C GLY A 22 -4.14 -17.49 -51.47
N CYS A 23 -5.23 -18.23 -51.41
CA CYS A 23 -6.16 -18.18 -50.30
C CYS A 23 -5.40 -18.42 -49.01
N LEU A 24 -5.20 -17.36 -48.21
CA LEU A 24 -4.79 -17.49 -46.79
C LEU A 24 -5.99 -18.15 -46.07
N PRO A 25 -5.77 -19.24 -45.30
CA PRO A 25 -6.83 -19.79 -44.48
C PRO A 25 -7.21 -18.75 -43.42
N ALA A 26 -8.43 -18.31 -43.47
CA ALA A 26 -9.10 -17.61 -42.36
C ALA A 26 -9.16 -18.58 -41.18
N GLY A 27 -8.25 -18.43 -40.20
CA GLY A 27 -8.30 -19.31 -39.04
C GLY A 27 -7.00 -19.31 -38.21
N LEU A 28 -6.46 -18.13 -37.88
CA LEU A 28 -5.52 -17.97 -36.79
C LEU A 28 -5.64 -16.54 -36.20
N GLN A 29 -6.88 -16.12 -35.96
CA GLN A 29 -7.11 -15.28 -34.82
C GLN A 29 -6.90 -16.19 -33.62
N ALA A 30 -5.64 -16.28 -33.16
CA ALA A 30 -5.33 -16.85 -31.88
C ALA A 30 -6.22 -16.12 -30.87
N ASP A 31 -7.19 -16.85 -30.34
CA ASP A 31 -7.84 -16.53 -29.10
C ASP A 31 -6.71 -16.15 -28.16
N ALA A 32 -6.53 -14.85 -27.92
CA ALA A 32 -5.80 -14.37 -26.77
C ALA A 32 -6.67 -14.81 -25.59
N ALA A 33 -6.51 -16.08 -25.22
CA ALA A 33 -7.15 -16.69 -24.08
C ALA A 33 -7.03 -15.66 -22.98
N ARG A 34 -8.16 -15.08 -22.60
CA ARG A 34 -8.24 -14.14 -21.47
C ARG A 34 -7.55 -14.84 -20.31
N ARG A 35 -6.29 -14.49 -20.05
CA ARG A 35 -5.61 -14.95 -18.86
C ARG A 35 -6.57 -14.68 -17.71
N PRO A 36 -6.88 -15.67 -16.86
CA PRO A 36 -7.76 -15.46 -15.72
C PRO A 36 -7.24 -14.23 -15.00
N GLN A 37 -8.10 -13.24 -14.76
CA GLN A 37 -7.69 -12.05 -14.02
C GLN A 37 -7.19 -12.53 -12.66
N PRO A 38 -5.97 -12.17 -12.25
CA PRO A 38 -5.40 -12.66 -11.02
C PRO A 38 -6.28 -12.26 -9.85
N THR A 39 -6.61 -13.21 -9.00
CA THR A 39 -7.34 -12.97 -7.76
C THR A 39 -6.37 -12.40 -6.76
N PHE A 40 -6.51 -11.11 -6.45
CA PHE A 40 -5.73 -10.48 -5.40
C PHE A 40 -6.22 -10.93 -4.02
N ASN A 41 -5.29 -11.25 -3.15
CA ASN A 41 -5.53 -11.38 -1.72
C ASN A 41 -5.55 -9.96 -1.12
N GLY A 42 -6.72 -9.32 -1.10
CA GLY A 42 -6.86 -7.90 -0.81
C GLY A 42 -7.10 -7.61 0.66
N ASN A 43 -6.41 -6.61 1.19
CA ASN A 43 -6.72 -5.94 2.44
C ASN A 43 -6.82 -4.43 2.20
N ALA A 44 -7.49 -3.71 3.10
CA ALA A 44 -7.48 -2.25 3.07
C ALA A 44 -7.66 -1.69 4.48
N TRP A 45 -7.04 -0.52 4.74
CA TRP A 45 -7.19 0.18 6.01
C TRP A 45 -8.32 1.20 5.97
N ILE A 46 -9.08 1.24 7.07
CA ILE A 46 -9.97 2.35 7.44
C ILE A 46 -9.31 3.08 8.61
N ALA A 47 -9.01 4.37 8.44
CA ALA A 47 -8.45 5.19 9.50
C ALA A 47 -9.57 5.79 10.35
N TYR A 48 -9.36 5.85 11.67
CA TYR A 48 -10.37 6.35 12.60
C TYR A 48 -10.82 7.79 12.30
N TRP A 49 -9.92 8.65 11.82
CA TRP A 49 -10.22 10.06 11.49
C TRP A 49 -11.00 10.25 10.18
N ASP A 50 -11.17 9.20 9.41
CA ASP A 50 -11.91 9.20 8.14
C ASP A 50 -12.87 8.01 8.04
N PHE A 51 -13.36 7.59 9.20
CA PHE A 51 -14.10 6.35 9.38
C PHE A 51 -15.28 6.20 8.42
N ASP A 52 -16.17 7.20 8.35
CA ASP A 52 -17.41 7.08 7.59
C ASP A 52 -17.18 7.01 6.07
N ARG A 53 -16.18 7.74 5.53
CA ARG A 53 -15.80 7.63 4.12
C ARG A 53 -15.15 6.28 3.84
N GLY A 54 -14.21 5.87 4.70
CA GLY A 54 -13.53 4.59 4.59
C GLY A 54 -14.49 3.41 4.66
N LEU A 55 -15.46 3.43 5.57
CA LEU A 55 -16.48 2.41 5.72
C LEU A 55 -17.35 2.28 4.45
N LYS A 56 -17.81 3.41 3.90
CA LYS A 56 -18.60 3.44 2.66
C LYS A 56 -17.82 2.83 1.49
N GLU A 57 -16.52 3.11 1.39
CA GLU A 57 -15.67 2.53 0.34
C GLU A 57 -15.43 1.04 0.57
N ALA A 58 -15.16 0.60 1.80
CA ALA A 58 -15.00 -0.81 2.14
C ALA A 58 -16.22 -1.65 1.75
N VAL A 59 -17.42 -1.17 2.06
CA VAL A 59 -18.69 -1.83 1.65
C VAL A 59 -18.80 -1.94 0.13
N LYS A 60 -18.40 -0.89 -0.61
CA LYS A 60 -18.45 -0.92 -2.09
C LYS A 60 -17.53 -1.96 -2.73
N ILE A 61 -16.39 -2.26 -2.07
CA ILE A 61 -15.37 -3.18 -2.61
C ILE A 61 -15.22 -4.48 -1.81
N GLN A 62 -16.10 -4.74 -0.84
CA GLN A 62 -15.97 -5.88 0.08
C GLN A 62 -15.78 -7.24 -0.63
N SER A 63 -16.40 -7.42 -1.81
CA SER A 63 -16.21 -8.63 -2.61
C SER A 63 -14.79 -8.84 -3.12
N GLN A 64 -13.93 -7.82 -3.03
CA GLN A 64 -12.52 -7.80 -3.43
C GLN A 64 -11.56 -7.98 -2.26
N LEU A 65 -12.08 -7.91 -1.03
CA LEU A 65 -11.28 -7.92 0.18
C LEU A 65 -11.34 -9.29 0.88
N ASN A 66 -10.24 -9.73 1.42
CA ASN A 66 -10.13 -10.86 2.34
C ASN A 66 -10.19 -10.40 3.79
N SER A 67 -9.79 -9.15 4.00
CA SER A 67 -9.79 -8.53 5.32
C SER A 67 -9.89 -7.01 5.23
N VAL A 68 -10.31 -6.39 6.33
CA VAL A 68 -10.29 -4.94 6.53
C VAL A 68 -9.59 -4.66 7.85
N SER A 69 -8.62 -3.75 7.84
CA SER A 69 -7.91 -3.33 9.03
C SER A 69 -8.44 -1.98 9.53
N TYR A 70 -8.63 -1.86 10.83
CA TYR A 70 -9.01 -0.62 11.48
C TYR A 70 -7.82 0.02 12.16
N PHE A 71 -7.33 1.10 11.59
CA PHE A 71 -6.22 1.89 12.09
C PHE A 71 -6.72 2.80 13.20
N ALA A 72 -6.66 2.30 14.46
CA ALA A 72 -7.36 2.94 15.55
C ALA A 72 -6.79 2.68 16.95
N ALA A 73 -5.74 1.90 17.10
CA ALA A 73 -5.14 1.66 18.40
C ALA A 73 -3.75 2.30 18.49
N ALA A 74 -3.51 2.98 19.60
CA ALA A 74 -2.30 3.72 19.91
C ALA A 74 -2.03 3.66 21.42
N PHE A 75 -1.16 4.49 21.95
CA PHE A 75 -0.81 4.51 23.38
C PHE A 75 -1.21 5.82 24.04
N ASP A 76 -1.51 5.75 25.33
CA ASP A 76 -1.51 6.90 26.22
C ASP A 76 -0.10 7.15 26.82
N ARG A 77 0.05 8.22 27.60
CA ARG A 77 1.33 8.56 28.27
C ARG A 77 1.80 7.52 29.29
N ASN A 78 0.93 6.62 29.72
CA ASN A 78 1.24 5.53 30.65
C ASN A 78 1.53 4.22 29.94
N ASN A 79 1.79 4.25 28.63
CA ASN A 79 2.02 3.10 27.76
C ASN A 79 0.82 2.13 27.65
N LYS A 80 -0.39 2.57 28.00
CA LYS A 80 -1.59 1.76 27.88
C LYS A 80 -2.15 1.89 26.47
N ILE A 81 -2.55 0.76 25.89
CA ILE A 81 -3.23 0.74 24.60
C ILE A 81 -4.59 1.40 24.73
N ILE A 82 -4.85 2.38 23.88
CA ILE A 82 -6.14 3.05 23.74
C ILE A 82 -6.71 2.81 22.35
N LEU A 83 -8.03 2.75 22.25
CA LEU A 83 -8.72 2.72 20.97
C LEU A 83 -9.31 4.08 20.69
N VAL A 84 -9.06 4.58 19.48
CA VAL A 84 -9.54 5.87 19.01
C VAL A 84 -10.66 5.65 17.99
N GLY A 85 -11.68 6.51 18.03
CA GLY A 85 -12.81 6.43 17.10
C GLY A 85 -13.79 5.28 17.38
N PRO A 86 -14.71 4.99 16.45
CA PRO A 86 -15.87 4.13 16.68
C PRO A 86 -15.56 2.63 16.45
N ALA A 87 -14.66 2.04 17.24
CA ALA A 87 -14.25 0.63 17.10
C ALA A 87 -15.43 -0.35 17.14
N GLU A 88 -16.40 -0.12 18.02
CA GLU A 88 -17.60 -0.98 18.14
C GLU A 88 -18.47 -0.91 16.87
N LYS A 89 -18.63 0.28 16.28
CA LYS A 89 -19.34 0.44 15.00
C LYS A 89 -18.62 -0.31 13.88
N PHE A 90 -17.27 -0.30 13.87
CA PHE A 90 -16.49 -1.04 12.91
C PHE A 90 -16.68 -2.55 13.07
N THR A 91 -16.54 -3.08 14.27
CA THR A 91 -16.64 -4.53 14.51
C THR A 91 -18.06 -5.07 14.35
N ALA A 92 -19.09 -4.24 14.58
CA ALA A 92 -20.47 -4.58 14.30
C ALA A 92 -20.81 -4.64 12.80
N GLN A 93 -20.01 -3.97 11.94
CA GLN A 93 -20.23 -3.99 10.50
C GLN A 93 -19.93 -5.39 9.94
N LYS A 94 -20.88 -5.95 9.19
CA LYS A 94 -20.68 -7.19 8.44
C LYS A 94 -20.14 -6.86 7.05
N PHE A 95 -18.95 -7.36 6.75
CA PHE A 95 -18.40 -7.36 5.40
C PHE A 95 -18.40 -8.78 4.87
N THR A 96 -18.80 -8.96 3.61
CA THR A 96 -18.93 -10.31 3.04
C THR A 96 -18.24 -10.42 1.69
N ARG A 97 -17.58 -11.57 1.46
CA ARG A 97 -17.03 -11.99 0.18
C ARG A 97 -17.49 -13.42 -0.10
N TYR A 98 -18.17 -13.63 -1.24
CA TYR A 98 -18.68 -14.95 -1.60
C TYR A 98 -19.51 -15.64 -0.49
N LYS A 99 -20.36 -14.88 0.20
CA LYS A 99 -21.19 -15.32 1.35
C LYS A 99 -20.42 -15.66 2.63
N ALA A 100 -19.07 -15.52 2.65
CA ALA A 100 -18.27 -15.62 3.86
C ALA A 100 -18.00 -14.24 4.46
N GLU A 101 -17.97 -14.16 5.77
CA GLU A 101 -17.56 -12.93 6.46
C GLU A 101 -16.04 -12.76 6.32
N ILE A 102 -15.58 -11.53 6.00
CA ILE A 102 -14.16 -11.21 5.90
C ILE A 102 -13.60 -10.77 7.25
N LYS A 103 -12.31 -11.04 7.48
CA LYS A 103 -11.64 -10.76 8.76
C LYS A 103 -11.49 -9.26 9.01
N LYS A 104 -11.62 -8.88 10.26
CA LYS A 104 -11.42 -7.52 10.78
C LYS A 104 -10.18 -7.50 11.68
N TYR A 105 -9.18 -6.72 11.30
CA TYR A 105 -7.95 -6.57 12.06
C TYR A 105 -7.94 -5.26 12.85
N LEU A 106 -7.39 -5.30 14.07
CA LEU A 106 -7.05 -4.11 14.83
C LEU A 106 -5.61 -3.74 14.52
N THR A 107 -5.40 -2.58 13.91
CA THR A 107 -4.06 -2.00 13.70
C THR A 107 -3.65 -1.20 14.92
N VAL A 108 -2.48 -1.53 15.46
CA VAL A 108 -1.87 -0.84 16.60
C VAL A 108 -0.59 -0.16 16.13
N VAL A 109 -0.51 1.15 16.36
CA VAL A 109 0.62 2.01 16.01
C VAL A 109 1.34 2.50 17.25
N ASN A 110 2.59 2.94 17.11
CA ASN A 110 3.37 3.49 18.22
C ASN A 110 3.23 5.01 18.39
N ASP A 111 2.06 5.54 18.06
CA ASP A 111 1.70 6.92 18.38
C ASP A 111 1.32 7.04 19.86
N VAL A 112 1.69 8.15 20.50
CA VAL A 112 1.33 8.44 21.90
C VAL A 112 0.45 9.69 21.95
N TYR A 113 -0.78 9.51 22.41
CA TYR A 113 -1.73 10.60 22.58
C TYR A 113 -1.56 11.28 23.93
N LYS A 114 -1.49 12.61 23.93
CA LYS A 114 -1.39 13.40 25.15
C LYS A 114 -2.70 13.49 25.92
N ASP A 115 -3.81 13.53 25.20
CA ASP A 115 -5.16 13.53 25.75
C ASP A 115 -6.04 12.55 24.98
N ILE A 116 -6.47 11.48 25.64
CA ILE A 116 -7.35 10.46 25.08
C ILE A 116 -8.74 11.00 24.70
N ASN A 117 -9.19 12.06 25.38
CA ASN A 117 -10.50 12.67 25.11
C ASN A 117 -10.44 13.66 23.95
N ASN A 118 -9.24 14.03 23.50
CA ASN A 118 -9.02 14.86 22.33
C ASN A 118 -7.99 14.19 21.38
N PRO A 119 -8.39 13.15 20.65
CA PRO A 119 -7.49 12.46 19.72
C PRO A 119 -7.09 13.32 18.51
N ALA A 120 -7.76 14.44 18.28
CA ALA A 120 -7.33 15.47 17.33
C ALA A 120 -6.30 16.44 17.92
N GLY A 121 -6.01 16.31 19.23
CA GLY A 121 -5.00 17.09 19.94
C GLY A 121 -3.58 16.62 19.68
N GLU A 122 -2.67 17.11 20.50
CA GLU A 122 -1.26 16.77 20.37
C GLU A 122 -0.99 15.26 20.59
N SER A 123 -0.43 14.63 19.57
CA SER A 123 0.16 13.29 19.62
C SER A 123 1.65 13.35 19.30
N ILE A 124 2.40 12.38 19.79
CA ILE A 124 3.75 12.09 19.34
C ILE A 124 3.62 10.92 18.37
N GLU A 125 3.73 11.23 17.08
CA GLU A 125 3.66 10.20 16.05
C GLU A 125 4.93 9.34 16.04
N LYS A 126 4.75 8.03 15.91
CA LYS A 126 5.83 7.05 15.78
C LYS A 126 6.86 7.16 16.90
N ASP A 127 6.38 7.30 18.16
CA ASP A 127 7.23 7.41 19.33
C ASP A 127 8.00 6.12 19.58
N THR A 128 9.32 6.16 19.36
CA THR A 128 10.18 5.02 19.64
C THR A 128 10.44 4.82 21.14
N GLN A 129 10.21 5.84 21.97
CA GLN A 129 10.43 5.74 23.42
C GLN A 129 9.38 4.84 24.07
N VAL A 130 8.14 4.86 23.59
CA VAL A 130 7.13 3.91 24.09
C VAL A 130 7.58 2.47 23.80
N LEU A 131 8.14 2.20 22.62
CA LEU A 131 8.63 0.87 22.25
C LEU A 131 9.83 0.44 23.10
N PHE A 132 10.78 1.35 23.42
CA PHE A 132 11.88 1.03 24.31
C PHE A 132 11.40 0.59 25.69
N ARG A 133 10.36 1.25 26.25
CA ARG A 133 9.76 0.87 27.54
C ARG A 133 9.02 -0.46 27.46
N LEU A 134 8.23 -0.68 26.42
CA LEU A 134 7.47 -1.93 26.21
C LEU A 134 8.39 -3.13 25.96
N PHE A 135 9.56 -2.90 25.37
CA PHE A 135 10.52 -3.95 25.03
C PHE A 135 11.75 -3.94 25.96
N GLU A 136 11.64 -3.38 27.16
CA GLU A 136 12.77 -3.25 28.08
C GLU A 136 13.25 -4.62 28.55
N THR A 137 12.35 -5.46 29.00
CA THR A 137 12.60 -6.82 29.50
C THR A 137 11.66 -7.83 28.84
N GLU A 138 11.95 -9.11 28.99
CA GLU A 138 11.05 -10.17 28.50
C GLU A 138 9.68 -10.14 29.21
N GLU A 139 9.65 -9.76 30.48
CA GLU A 139 8.41 -9.61 31.25
C GLU A 139 7.53 -8.49 30.67
N THR A 140 8.11 -7.32 30.36
CA THR A 140 7.35 -6.22 29.73
C THR A 140 6.89 -6.59 28.33
N MET A 141 7.68 -7.32 27.54
CA MET A 141 7.27 -7.85 26.23
C MET A 141 6.09 -8.81 26.35
N ARG A 142 6.10 -9.73 27.32
CA ARG A 142 4.99 -10.66 27.59
C ARG A 142 3.72 -9.94 28.03
N GLY A 143 3.86 -8.97 28.96
CA GLY A 143 2.76 -8.13 29.40
C GLY A 143 2.13 -7.36 28.23
N HIS A 144 2.95 -6.74 27.39
CA HIS A 144 2.49 -6.03 26.21
C HIS A 144 1.81 -6.96 25.19
N SER A 145 2.39 -8.14 24.94
CA SER A 145 1.75 -9.15 24.06
C SER A 145 0.37 -9.55 24.58
N GLN A 146 0.24 -9.78 25.87
CA GLN A 146 -1.04 -10.14 26.49
C GLN A 146 -2.05 -9.01 26.38
N ASP A 147 -1.65 -7.75 26.61
CA ASP A 147 -2.53 -6.58 26.48
C ASP A 147 -3.06 -6.43 25.06
N LEU A 148 -2.22 -6.63 24.04
CA LEU A 148 -2.62 -6.63 22.63
C LEU A 148 -3.69 -7.68 22.34
N LEU A 149 -3.46 -8.92 22.74
CA LEU A 149 -4.39 -10.03 22.49
C LEU A 149 -5.70 -9.87 23.24
N VAL A 150 -5.66 -9.35 24.48
CA VAL A 150 -6.86 -9.02 25.27
C VAL A 150 -7.69 -7.94 24.56
N ARG A 151 -7.05 -6.89 23.99
CA ARG A 151 -7.76 -5.84 23.24
C ARG A 151 -8.48 -6.39 22.02
N VAL A 152 -7.82 -7.25 21.23
CA VAL A 152 -8.43 -7.91 20.07
C VAL A 152 -9.70 -8.66 20.49
N LYS A 153 -9.62 -9.52 21.52
CA LYS A 153 -10.77 -10.30 22.02
C LYS A 153 -11.87 -9.42 22.60
N LYS A 154 -11.51 -8.47 23.47
CA LYS A 154 -12.47 -7.57 24.13
C LYS A 154 -13.30 -6.76 23.14
N HIS A 155 -12.70 -6.29 22.07
CA HIS A 155 -13.37 -5.45 21.06
C HIS A 155 -13.84 -6.24 19.84
N ARG A 156 -13.78 -7.60 19.88
CA ARG A 156 -14.32 -8.50 18.85
C ARG A 156 -13.68 -8.32 17.46
N PHE A 157 -12.37 -8.06 17.43
CA PHE A 157 -11.59 -8.16 16.20
C PHE A 157 -11.22 -9.61 15.95
N ASP A 158 -11.04 -9.97 14.67
CA ASP A 158 -10.64 -11.32 14.25
C ASP A 158 -9.12 -11.50 14.25
N GLY A 159 -8.36 -10.42 14.19
CA GLY A 159 -6.90 -10.46 14.11
C GLY A 159 -6.23 -9.19 14.64
N LEU A 160 -4.92 -9.28 14.80
CA LEU A 160 -4.05 -8.21 15.25
C LEU A 160 -3.12 -7.78 14.11
N GLU A 161 -2.90 -6.47 13.99
CA GLU A 161 -1.92 -5.90 13.07
C GLU A 161 -1.01 -4.94 13.83
N ILE A 162 0.30 -5.19 13.78
CA ILE A 162 1.33 -4.36 14.40
C ILE A 162 1.94 -3.47 13.33
N ASP A 163 1.78 -2.16 13.50
CA ASP A 163 2.31 -1.13 12.59
C ASP A 163 3.21 -0.15 13.38
N TYR A 164 4.30 -0.70 13.94
CA TYR A 164 5.28 0.10 14.68
C TYR A 164 6.35 0.61 13.74
N GLU A 165 6.53 1.92 13.69
CA GLU A 165 7.41 2.60 12.76
C GLU A 165 8.61 3.26 13.45
N ASN A 166 9.58 3.75 12.64
CA ASN A 166 10.87 4.30 13.04
C ASN A 166 11.80 3.31 13.78
N ILE A 167 11.57 2.01 13.63
CA ILE A 167 12.32 0.96 14.33
C ILE A 167 13.70 0.76 13.73
N TRP A 168 13.78 0.67 12.41
CA TRP A 168 14.97 0.16 11.71
C TRP A 168 16.14 1.14 11.64
N LYS A 169 15.91 2.39 11.99
CA LYS A 169 16.97 3.42 12.12
C LYS A 169 17.83 3.24 13.38
N ASN A 170 17.33 2.50 14.37
CA ASN A 170 18.01 2.21 15.61
C ASN A 170 18.24 0.70 15.75
N PRO A 171 19.50 0.20 15.57
CA PRO A 171 19.79 -1.24 15.63
C PRO A 171 19.45 -1.89 16.97
N GLN A 172 19.51 -1.15 18.09
CA GLN A 172 19.12 -1.67 19.40
C GLN A 172 17.62 -1.89 19.49
N LEU A 173 16.83 -0.92 19.03
CA LEU A 173 15.37 -1.05 18.99
C LEU A 173 14.95 -2.15 18.01
N ALA A 174 15.58 -2.24 16.85
CA ALA A 174 15.32 -3.29 15.86
C ALA A 174 15.52 -4.70 16.46
N LYS A 175 16.61 -4.93 17.20
CA LYS A 175 16.84 -6.21 17.93
C LYS A 175 15.75 -6.48 18.96
N LYS A 176 15.37 -5.46 19.74
CA LYS A 176 14.30 -5.58 20.74
C LYS A 176 12.94 -5.89 20.08
N PHE A 177 12.64 -5.26 18.94
CA PHE A 177 11.42 -5.53 18.21
C PHE A 177 11.36 -6.96 17.66
N VAL A 178 12.46 -7.46 17.10
CA VAL A 178 12.53 -8.88 16.67
C VAL A 178 12.30 -9.82 17.85
N ARG A 179 12.95 -9.54 19.00
CA ARG A 179 12.73 -10.31 20.24
C ARG A 179 11.29 -10.24 20.72
N PHE A 180 10.64 -9.07 20.63
CA PHE A 180 9.22 -8.92 20.94
C PHE A 180 8.35 -9.77 20.00
N LEU A 181 8.64 -9.83 18.71
CA LEU A 181 7.91 -10.70 17.79
C LEU A 181 8.07 -12.18 18.13
N GLU A 182 9.26 -12.61 18.58
CA GLU A 182 9.49 -13.99 19.07
C GLU A 182 8.65 -14.33 20.31
N VAL A 183 8.24 -13.33 21.10
CA VAL A 183 7.32 -13.49 22.24
C VAL A 183 5.86 -13.42 21.80
N LEU A 184 5.51 -12.47 20.91
CA LEU A 184 4.13 -12.24 20.49
C LEU A 184 3.60 -13.38 19.60
N VAL A 185 4.42 -13.88 18.66
CA VAL A 185 3.95 -14.88 17.68
C VAL A 185 3.38 -16.12 18.33
N PRO A 186 4.10 -16.85 19.23
CA PRO A 186 3.54 -18.03 19.87
C PRO A 186 2.33 -17.71 20.74
N ALA A 187 2.28 -16.54 21.40
CA ALA A 187 1.13 -16.12 22.19
C ALA A 187 -0.11 -15.86 21.30
N ALA A 188 0.08 -15.30 20.13
CA ALA A 188 -1.00 -15.08 19.16
C ALA A 188 -1.52 -16.40 18.56
N GLU A 189 -0.62 -17.34 18.28
CA GLU A 189 -0.96 -18.70 17.81
C GLU A 189 -1.78 -19.46 18.86
N GLU A 190 -1.34 -19.49 20.12
CA GLU A 190 -2.07 -20.09 21.22
C GLU A 190 -3.46 -19.46 21.40
N ALA A 191 -3.54 -18.14 21.28
CA ALA A 191 -4.80 -17.40 21.35
C ALA A 191 -5.69 -17.57 20.11
N LYS A 192 -5.18 -18.20 19.03
CA LYS A 192 -5.81 -18.35 17.71
C LYS A 192 -6.17 -17.00 17.07
N ILE A 193 -5.31 -16.00 17.27
CA ILE A 193 -5.45 -14.66 16.70
C ILE A 193 -4.46 -14.52 15.53
N PRO A 194 -4.94 -14.41 14.28
CA PRO A 194 -4.08 -14.13 13.14
C PRO A 194 -3.30 -12.83 13.34
N LEU A 195 -2.00 -12.86 13.01
CA LEU A 195 -1.09 -11.73 13.18
C LEU A 195 -0.59 -11.22 11.84
N ARG A 196 -0.63 -9.91 11.66
CA ARG A 196 0.00 -9.18 10.56
C ARG A 196 1.02 -8.21 11.13
N VAL A 197 2.18 -8.08 10.48
CA VAL A 197 3.24 -7.16 10.89
C VAL A 197 3.58 -6.27 9.71
N ILE A 198 3.35 -4.97 9.87
CA ILE A 198 3.62 -3.96 8.85
C ILE A 198 5.08 -3.54 8.95
N LEU A 199 5.75 -3.49 7.82
CA LEU A 199 7.18 -3.21 7.73
C LEU A 199 7.42 -1.96 6.90
N GLU A 200 8.24 -1.04 7.42
CA GLU A 200 8.66 0.17 6.71
C GLU A 200 9.57 -0.17 5.51
N PRO A 201 9.60 0.67 4.46
CA PRO A 201 10.51 0.50 3.31
C PRO A 201 11.99 0.40 3.69
N GLY A 202 12.35 1.01 4.83
CA GLY A 202 13.70 1.06 5.37
C GLY A 202 14.23 -0.25 5.97
N ILE A 203 13.37 -1.27 6.15
CA ILE A 203 13.80 -2.53 6.78
C ILE A 203 15.04 -3.15 6.09
N PRO A 204 16.09 -3.50 6.85
CA PRO A 204 17.23 -4.26 6.33
C PRO A 204 16.94 -5.78 6.43
N VAL A 205 16.17 -6.32 5.49
CA VAL A 205 15.62 -7.69 5.52
C VAL A 205 16.65 -8.79 5.69
N THR A 206 17.92 -8.55 5.31
CA THR A 206 19.01 -9.51 5.48
C THR A 206 19.72 -9.41 6.84
N ALA A 207 19.49 -8.34 7.59
CA ALA A 207 20.18 -8.10 8.86
C ALA A 207 19.47 -8.73 10.07
N TYR A 208 18.18 -9.06 9.92
CA TYR A 208 17.37 -9.59 11.01
C TYR A 208 16.56 -10.79 10.52
N LYS A 209 16.60 -11.88 11.29
CA LYS A 209 15.73 -13.04 11.04
C LYS A 209 14.41 -12.80 11.75
N LEU A 210 13.37 -12.54 10.96
CA LEU A 210 12.00 -12.40 11.48
C LEU A 210 11.41 -13.81 11.77
N PRO A 211 10.59 -13.98 12.82
CA PRO A 211 9.93 -15.26 13.11
C PRO A 211 8.92 -15.61 12.01
N GLU A 212 8.73 -16.91 11.78
CA GLU A 212 7.65 -17.43 10.93
C GLU A 212 6.31 -17.32 11.65
N GLY A 213 5.19 -17.36 10.90
CA GLY A 213 3.82 -17.35 11.40
C GLY A 213 3.02 -16.12 11.01
N PRO A 214 3.47 -14.88 11.26
CA PRO A 214 2.75 -13.69 10.83
C PRO A 214 2.73 -13.49 9.32
N GLU A 215 1.71 -12.80 8.81
CA GLU A 215 1.78 -12.18 7.50
C GLU A 215 2.61 -10.89 7.59
N TYR A 216 3.74 -10.84 6.89
CA TYR A 216 4.56 -9.64 6.79
C TYR A 216 4.12 -8.77 5.62
N VAL A 217 3.78 -7.51 5.89
CA VAL A 217 3.28 -6.55 4.89
C VAL A 217 4.30 -5.44 4.69
N LEU A 218 5.01 -5.43 3.59
CA LEU A 218 5.97 -4.36 3.30
C LEU A 218 5.28 -3.14 2.70
N MET A 219 5.47 -1.97 3.30
CA MET A 219 5.04 -0.70 2.71
C MET A 219 5.83 -0.40 1.44
N CYS A 220 5.15 -0.39 0.29
CA CYS A 220 5.72 -0.05 -1.02
C CYS A 220 5.33 1.38 -1.42
N TYR A 221 5.47 2.33 -0.51
CA TYR A 221 5.16 3.74 -0.69
C TYR A 221 6.04 4.64 0.20
N ASN A 222 5.79 5.96 0.16
CA ASN A 222 6.58 6.99 0.79
C ASN A 222 7.96 7.21 0.17
N LEU A 223 8.09 7.00 -1.17
CA LEU A 223 9.26 7.46 -1.92
C LEU A 223 9.37 8.98 -1.78
N PHE A 224 8.28 9.70 -2.06
CA PHE A 224 8.08 11.11 -1.73
C PHE A 224 6.86 11.27 -0.82
N GLY A 225 6.83 12.35 -0.04
CA GLY A 225 5.75 12.62 0.89
C GLY A 225 6.02 13.82 1.79
N VAL A 226 5.33 13.90 2.91
CA VAL A 226 5.47 15.03 3.87
C VAL A 226 6.88 15.18 4.45
N HIS A 227 7.72 14.15 4.32
CA HIS A 227 9.12 14.12 4.76
C HIS A 227 10.10 14.63 3.69
N SER A 228 9.66 14.86 2.45
CA SER A 228 10.52 15.26 1.34
C SER A 228 10.32 16.75 0.99
N VAL A 229 11.42 17.45 0.71
CA VAL A 229 11.40 18.83 0.20
C VAL A 229 10.94 18.82 -1.26
N ALA A 230 11.47 17.90 -2.06
CA ALA A 230 11.06 17.73 -3.45
C ALA A 230 9.70 17.04 -3.53
N ALA A 231 8.87 17.51 -4.47
CA ALA A 231 7.61 16.87 -4.81
C ALA A 231 7.85 15.63 -5.68
N GLY A 232 6.95 14.65 -5.58
CA GLY A 232 7.03 13.43 -6.37
C GLY A 232 5.99 12.37 -5.98
N PRO A 233 5.98 11.25 -6.70
CA PRO A 233 5.02 10.15 -6.49
C PRO A 233 5.30 9.38 -5.19
N LYS A 234 4.28 8.74 -4.65
CA LYS A 234 4.41 7.82 -3.50
C LYS A 234 5.31 6.62 -3.80
N ALA A 235 5.35 6.18 -5.05
CA ALA A 235 6.22 5.13 -5.58
C ALA A 235 6.42 5.33 -7.08
N ASP A 236 7.53 4.80 -7.60
CA ASP A 236 7.81 4.63 -9.02
C ASP A 236 8.26 3.19 -9.30
N ASP A 237 8.45 2.84 -10.56
CA ASP A 237 8.81 1.49 -10.98
C ASP A 237 10.10 1.00 -10.30
N ARG A 238 11.14 1.86 -10.20
CA ARG A 238 12.42 1.50 -9.58
C ARG A 238 12.31 1.27 -8.08
N PHE A 239 11.54 2.12 -7.41
CA PHE A 239 11.28 1.97 -5.99
C PHE A 239 10.50 0.67 -5.72
N LEU A 240 9.48 0.38 -6.53
CA LEU A 240 8.70 -0.85 -6.41
C LEU A 240 9.56 -2.09 -6.67
N ASP A 241 10.41 -2.11 -7.71
CA ASP A 241 11.34 -3.22 -7.96
C ASP A 241 12.22 -3.51 -6.74
N LYS A 242 12.78 -2.45 -6.13
CA LYS A 242 13.58 -2.56 -4.91
C LYS A 242 12.77 -3.14 -3.75
N MET A 243 11.54 -2.68 -3.54
CA MET A 243 10.68 -3.16 -2.45
C MET A 243 10.23 -4.61 -2.70
N LEU A 244 9.83 -4.95 -3.90
CA LEU A 244 9.43 -6.32 -4.28
C LEU A 244 10.60 -7.32 -4.16
N GLY A 245 11.83 -6.87 -4.46
CA GLY A 245 13.04 -7.64 -4.17
C GLY A 245 13.24 -7.92 -2.68
N LYS A 246 12.88 -6.98 -1.78
CA LYS A 246 12.90 -7.18 -0.33
C LYS A 246 11.82 -8.16 0.12
N VAL A 247 10.59 -8.04 -0.41
CA VAL A 247 9.46 -8.92 -0.05
C VAL A 247 9.81 -10.39 -0.24
N LYS A 248 10.51 -10.75 -1.33
CA LYS A 248 10.95 -12.13 -1.59
C LYS A 248 11.88 -12.73 -0.52
N GLN A 249 12.47 -11.89 0.32
CA GLN A 249 13.38 -12.30 1.40
C GLN A 249 12.68 -12.38 2.76
N LEU A 250 11.41 -11.98 2.84
CA LEU A 250 10.61 -12.08 4.06
C LEU A 250 10.07 -13.51 4.24
N PRO A 251 9.84 -13.95 5.49
CA PRO A 251 9.10 -15.17 5.76
C PRO A 251 7.72 -15.17 5.09
N ARG A 252 7.19 -16.33 4.75
CA ARG A 252 5.83 -16.47 4.24
C ARG A 252 4.84 -16.73 5.38
N PRO A 253 3.59 -16.26 5.27
CA PRO A 253 3.05 -15.46 4.19
C PRO A 253 3.56 -14.01 4.20
N HIS A 254 3.69 -13.40 3.01
CA HIS A 254 4.07 -12.01 2.88
C HIS A 254 3.26 -11.31 1.78
N SER A 255 3.10 -10.00 1.93
CA SER A 255 2.35 -9.14 1.01
C SER A 255 2.94 -7.73 0.98
N ILE A 256 2.32 -6.85 0.21
CA ILE A 256 2.71 -5.44 0.13
C ILE A 256 1.55 -4.51 0.47
N ALA A 257 1.90 -3.29 0.86
CA ALA A 257 0.96 -2.19 0.94
C ALA A 257 1.25 -1.12 -0.11
N LEU A 258 0.22 -0.61 -0.76
CA LEU A 258 0.25 0.49 -1.71
C LEU A 258 -0.56 1.66 -1.16
N ALA A 259 -0.08 2.90 -1.35
CA ALA A 259 -0.79 4.08 -0.89
C ALA A 259 -1.66 4.67 -2.00
N THR A 260 -2.93 4.94 -1.68
CA THR A 260 -3.84 5.77 -2.47
C THR A 260 -3.63 7.25 -2.15
N GLY A 261 -4.22 8.16 -2.93
CA GLY A 261 -4.02 9.60 -2.74
C GLY A 261 -2.57 10.01 -2.91
N GLY A 262 -2.16 11.07 -2.25
CA GLY A 262 -0.82 11.62 -2.44
C GLY A 262 -0.45 12.72 -1.47
N CYS A 263 0.34 13.68 -1.99
CA CYS A 263 0.74 14.86 -1.24
C CYS A 263 0.68 16.11 -2.11
N VAL A 264 0.52 17.24 -1.45
CA VAL A 264 0.66 18.59 -2.04
C VAL A 264 1.81 19.32 -1.38
N TRP A 265 2.63 19.96 -2.20
CA TRP A 265 3.71 20.85 -1.83
C TRP A 265 3.31 22.26 -2.24
N GLN A 266 3.28 23.16 -1.30
CA GLN A 266 2.93 24.57 -1.52
C GLN A 266 4.01 25.46 -0.95
N GLU A 267 4.44 26.44 -1.74
CA GLU A 267 5.46 27.39 -1.33
C GLU A 267 5.12 28.06 0.00
N GLY A 268 6.09 28.03 0.94
CA GLY A 268 5.94 28.58 2.29
C GLY A 268 5.11 27.72 3.26
N LYS A 269 4.69 26.50 2.86
CA LYS A 269 3.99 25.57 3.75
C LYS A 269 4.70 24.21 3.83
N ARG A 270 4.45 23.49 4.89
CA ARG A 270 4.86 22.08 4.98
C ARG A 270 4.01 21.24 4.02
N PRO A 271 4.61 20.25 3.34
CA PRO A 271 3.85 19.32 2.52
C PRO A 271 2.77 18.61 3.37
N CYS A 272 1.61 18.36 2.77
CA CYS A 272 0.54 17.66 3.45
C CYS A 272 -0.06 16.54 2.59
N PHE A 273 -0.63 15.53 3.26
CA PHE A 273 -1.35 14.46 2.60
C PHE A 273 -2.66 14.97 2.00
N VAL A 274 -3.01 14.41 0.84
CA VAL A 274 -4.31 14.64 0.18
C VAL A 274 -4.87 13.30 -0.30
N THR A 275 -6.17 13.15 -0.18
CA THR A 275 -6.89 12.06 -0.85
C THR A 275 -6.98 12.34 -2.35
N GLU A 276 -7.33 11.32 -3.14
CA GLU A 276 -7.55 11.51 -4.57
C GLU A 276 -8.65 12.56 -4.85
N GLN A 277 -9.75 12.55 -4.08
CA GLN A 277 -10.85 13.52 -4.22
C GLN A 277 -10.39 14.94 -3.92
N GLU A 278 -9.58 15.14 -2.88
CA GLU A 278 -9.02 16.45 -2.50
C GLU A 278 -8.03 16.95 -3.57
N ALA A 279 -7.17 16.06 -4.09
CA ALA A 279 -6.25 16.40 -5.18
C ALA A 279 -7.01 16.84 -6.45
N LEU A 280 -8.08 16.12 -6.82
CA LEU A 280 -8.92 16.48 -7.96
C LEU A 280 -9.71 17.77 -7.74
N ALA A 281 -10.14 18.05 -6.50
CA ALA A 281 -10.80 19.32 -6.16
C ALA A 281 -9.82 20.48 -6.28
N LEU A 282 -8.61 20.35 -5.73
CA LEU A 282 -7.54 21.35 -5.84
C LEU A 282 -7.15 21.62 -7.30
N GLN A 283 -7.02 20.57 -8.12
CA GLN A 283 -6.74 20.70 -9.55
C GLN A 283 -7.79 21.54 -10.28
N LYS A 284 -9.09 21.32 -9.97
CA LYS A 284 -10.19 22.10 -10.54
C LYS A 284 -10.19 23.55 -10.06
N GLU A 285 -9.91 23.79 -8.79
CA GLU A 285 -9.81 25.12 -8.18
C GLU A 285 -8.71 25.95 -8.88
N LEU A 286 -7.54 25.35 -9.04
CA LEU A 286 -6.40 25.98 -9.71
C LEU A 286 -6.56 26.07 -11.24
N LYS A 287 -7.55 25.39 -11.83
CA LYS A 287 -7.82 25.34 -13.29
C LYS A 287 -6.61 24.89 -14.11
N VAL A 288 -5.82 23.97 -13.59
CA VAL A 288 -4.59 23.47 -14.22
C VAL A 288 -4.80 22.13 -14.92
N THR A 289 -3.92 21.82 -15.87
CA THR A 289 -3.92 20.54 -16.57
C THR A 289 -3.41 19.42 -15.66
N LEU A 290 -4.08 18.28 -15.73
CA LEU A 290 -3.72 17.07 -15.00
C LEU A 290 -2.87 16.18 -15.90
N HIS A 291 -1.66 15.88 -15.46
CA HIS A 291 -0.69 15.04 -16.17
C HIS A 291 -0.60 13.64 -15.57
N ARG A 292 0.06 12.74 -16.28
CA ARG A 292 0.44 11.41 -15.80
C ARG A 292 1.91 11.17 -16.06
N ASP A 293 2.64 10.81 -15.03
CA ASP A 293 4.03 10.44 -15.12
C ASP A 293 4.19 9.01 -15.68
N SER A 294 5.12 8.83 -16.60
CA SER A 294 5.32 7.54 -17.28
C SER A 294 6.05 6.52 -16.42
N LEU A 295 6.93 6.98 -15.49
CA LEU A 295 7.74 6.09 -14.66
C LEU A 295 7.00 5.59 -13.43
N SER A 296 6.11 6.40 -12.87
CA SER A 296 5.36 6.05 -11.67
C SER A 296 3.90 5.71 -11.96
N ALA A 297 3.42 6.00 -13.16
CA ALA A 297 2.00 6.00 -13.51
C ALA A 297 1.15 6.95 -12.61
N ALA A 298 1.75 7.74 -11.73
CA ALA A 298 1.04 8.66 -10.85
C ALA A 298 0.51 9.88 -11.62
N ARG A 299 -0.55 10.49 -11.07
CA ARG A 299 -1.07 11.77 -11.55
C ARG A 299 -0.34 12.91 -10.87
N TYR A 300 -0.15 14.00 -11.59
CA TYR A 300 0.39 15.23 -11.02
C TYR A 300 -0.10 16.48 -11.76
N PHE A 301 0.00 17.61 -11.08
CA PHE A 301 -0.21 18.92 -11.64
C PHE A 301 0.63 19.98 -10.92
N ASN A 302 0.92 21.07 -11.63
CA ASN A 302 1.61 22.24 -11.11
C ASN A 302 0.73 23.47 -11.36
N GLY A 303 0.73 24.41 -10.43
CA GLY A 303 -0.03 25.64 -10.54
C GLY A 303 0.42 26.72 -9.58
N LYS A 304 -0.38 27.77 -9.52
CA LYS A 304 -0.24 28.83 -8.52
C LYS A 304 -1.56 29.03 -7.80
N ASP A 305 -1.50 29.24 -6.50
CA ASP A 305 -2.70 29.61 -5.71
C ASP A 305 -3.11 31.08 -5.99
N SER A 306 -4.19 31.52 -5.37
CA SER A 306 -4.71 32.89 -5.49
C SER A 306 -3.75 33.98 -5.01
N ALA A 307 -2.74 33.62 -4.19
CA ALA A 307 -1.67 34.50 -3.74
C ALA A 307 -0.41 34.43 -4.66
N GLY A 308 -0.48 33.70 -5.78
CA GLY A 308 0.63 33.54 -6.73
C GLY A 308 1.70 32.54 -6.27
N LYS A 309 1.52 31.83 -5.15
CA LYS A 309 2.46 30.86 -4.62
C LYS A 309 2.40 29.54 -5.41
N SER A 310 3.55 28.94 -5.64
CA SER A 310 3.66 27.68 -6.37
C SER A 310 3.02 26.54 -5.59
N VAL A 311 2.26 25.69 -6.31
CA VAL A 311 1.62 24.48 -5.80
C VAL A 311 1.96 23.34 -6.73
N GLU A 312 2.42 22.22 -6.17
CA GLU A 312 2.63 20.97 -6.89
C GLU A 312 1.94 19.84 -6.15
N CYS A 313 1.20 19.00 -6.86
CA CYS A 313 0.49 17.86 -6.28
C CYS A 313 0.76 16.60 -7.07
N TRP A 314 1.08 15.52 -6.35
CA TRP A 314 1.24 14.16 -6.89
C TRP A 314 0.31 13.21 -6.15
N PHE A 315 -0.40 12.34 -6.89
CA PHE A 315 -1.30 11.37 -6.28
C PHE A 315 -1.50 10.11 -7.14
N ALA A 316 -1.83 9.02 -6.47
CA ALA A 316 -2.21 7.76 -7.08
C ALA A 316 -3.72 7.72 -7.30
N ASP A 317 -4.13 7.40 -8.53
CA ASP A 317 -5.51 7.07 -8.91
C ASP A 317 -5.66 5.56 -9.20
N ALA A 318 -6.82 5.14 -9.66
CA ALA A 318 -7.09 3.74 -10.00
C ALA A 318 -6.09 3.17 -11.02
N LYS A 319 -5.72 3.93 -12.06
CA LYS A 319 -4.76 3.48 -13.08
C LYS A 319 -3.36 3.30 -12.50
N THR A 320 -2.95 4.20 -11.59
CA THR A 320 -1.69 4.11 -10.86
C THR A 320 -1.65 2.83 -10.02
N ILE A 321 -2.65 2.61 -9.20
CA ILE A 321 -2.74 1.42 -8.33
C ILE A 321 -2.77 0.12 -9.16
N ILE A 322 -3.46 0.11 -10.30
CA ILE A 322 -3.49 -1.04 -11.20
C ILE A 322 -2.10 -1.31 -11.80
N ALA A 323 -1.36 -0.28 -12.20
CA ALA A 323 0.00 -0.44 -12.70
C ALA A 323 0.91 -1.07 -11.64
N TRP A 324 0.92 -0.52 -10.43
CA TRP A 324 1.72 -1.05 -9.31
C TRP A 324 1.32 -2.47 -8.91
N LYS A 325 0.01 -2.80 -8.92
CA LYS A 325 -0.47 -4.18 -8.70
C LYS A 325 0.04 -5.16 -9.75
N ARG A 326 0.08 -4.76 -11.03
CA ARG A 326 0.62 -5.60 -12.11
C ARG A 326 2.08 -5.90 -11.89
N GLN A 327 2.87 -4.87 -11.57
CA GLN A 327 4.29 -5.07 -11.26
C GLN A 327 4.48 -6.03 -10.07
N ALA A 328 3.68 -5.92 -9.00
CA ALA A 328 3.73 -6.86 -7.88
C ALA A 328 3.46 -8.30 -8.31
N LEU A 329 2.47 -8.51 -9.19
CA LEU A 329 2.15 -9.84 -9.74
C LEU A 329 3.28 -10.42 -10.58
N ASP A 330 3.99 -9.60 -11.37
CA ASP A 330 5.15 -10.04 -12.14
C ASP A 330 6.28 -10.56 -11.23
N TYR A 331 6.31 -10.10 -9.97
CA TYR A 331 7.19 -10.61 -8.91
C TYR A 331 6.60 -11.80 -8.14
N GLY A 332 5.38 -12.24 -8.46
CA GLY A 332 4.67 -13.33 -7.78
C GLY A 332 4.08 -12.92 -6.41
N VAL A 333 3.85 -11.62 -6.20
CA VAL A 333 3.21 -11.09 -4.99
C VAL A 333 1.77 -10.73 -5.32
N ASP A 334 0.82 -11.49 -4.77
CA ASP A 334 -0.63 -11.34 -4.97
C ASP A 334 -1.36 -10.76 -3.75
N GLY A 335 -0.73 -10.75 -2.58
CA GLY A 335 -1.22 -10.10 -1.37
C GLY A 335 -1.01 -8.59 -1.43
N ILE A 336 -2.10 -7.81 -1.49
CA ILE A 336 -2.03 -6.35 -1.64
C ILE A 336 -2.99 -5.66 -0.69
N SER A 337 -2.43 -4.79 0.14
CA SER A 337 -3.16 -3.91 1.05
C SER A 337 -3.21 -2.48 0.51
N LEU A 338 -4.32 -1.77 0.68
CA LEU A 338 -4.47 -0.37 0.28
C LEU A 338 -4.45 0.57 1.48
N TRP A 339 -3.47 1.43 1.56
CA TRP A 339 -3.41 2.57 2.47
C TRP A 339 -3.87 3.83 1.71
N ARG A 340 -5.07 4.33 1.87
CA ARG A 340 -6.16 3.87 2.72
C ARG A 340 -7.50 4.08 2.01
N LEU A 341 -8.56 3.52 2.56
CA LEU A 341 -9.93 3.83 2.15
C LEU A 341 -10.37 5.17 2.73
N GLY A 342 -11.25 5.86 2.02
CA GLY A 342 -11.75 7.19 2.32
C GLY A 342 -11.15 8.26 1.40
N GLY A 343 -12.02 8.90 0.61
CA GLY A 343 -11.64 9.96 -0.32
C GLY A 343 -11.03 9.48 -1.65
N ASN A 344 -11.22 8.21 -2.02
CA ASN A 344 -10.86 7.69 -3.34
C ASN A 344 -11.97 7.97 -4.35
N HIS A 345 -11.59 8.38 -5.56
CA HIS A 345 -12.55 8.57 -6.63
C HIS A 345 -12.84 7.23 -7.31
N LYS A 346 -14.11 6.81 -7.31
CA LYS A 346 -14.54 5.55 -7.94
C LYS A 346 -13.71 4.34 -7.49
N ILE A 347 -13.64 4.09 -6.18
CA ILE A 347 -12.83 3.02 -5.57
C ILE A 347 -12.99 1.64 -6.24
N GLN A 348 -14.15 1.34 -6.87
CA GLN A 348 -14.35 0.09 -7.59
C GLN A 348 -13.41 -0.06 -8.80
N GLU A 349 -12.98 1.04 -9.43
CA GLU A 349 -12.04 1.00 -10.56
C GLU A 349 -10.63 0.56 -10.16
N TYR A 350 -10.30 0.55 -8.86
CA TYR A 350 -9.04 0.02 -8.34
C TYR A 350 -8.93 -1.51 -8.46
N TYR A 351 -10.06 -2.18 -8.80
CA TYR A 351 -10.18 -3.63 -8.94
C TYR A 351 -10.84 -3.98 -10.27
N PRO A 352 -10.15 -3.77 -11.43
CA PRO A 352 -10.71 -4.10 -12.73
C PRO A 352 -10.88 -5.62 -12.88
N GLY A 353 -12.03 -6.06 -13.37
CA GLY A 353 -12.26 -7.45 -13.77
C GLY A 353 -13.33 -8.20 -12.99
N ILE A 354 -14.00 -7.60 -12.00
CA ILE A 354 -15.11 -8.21 -11.27
C ILE A 354 -16.45 -7.49 -11.52
N MET A 355 -16.46 -6.48 -12.34
CA MET A 355 -17.71 -5.92 -12.88
C MET A 355 -18.21 -6.84 -13.98
N ASN A 356 -19.33 -7.51 -13.70
CA ASN A 356 -20.19 -8.34 -14.56
C ASN A 356 -19.88 -9.85 -14.62
N LYS A 357 -20.26 -10.57 -13.58
CA LYS A 357 -21.14 -11.73 -13.78
C LYS A 357 -22.43 -11.42 -13.01
N LYS A 358 -23.36 -10.76 -13.72
CA LYS A 358 -24.78 -10.85 -13.41
C LYS A 358 -25.27 -12.23 -13.82
#